data_424fbc05d1b7c98bef9d6197a1ce0b78
#
_entry.id   424fbc05d1b7c98bef9d6197a1ce0b78
#
_cell.length_a   1.000
_cell.length_b   1.000
_cell.length_c   1.000
_cell.angle_alpha   90.00
_cell.angle_beta   90.00
_cell.angle_gamma   90.00
#
_symmetry.space_group_name_H-M   'P 1'
#
loop_
_entity.id
_entity.type
_entity.pdbx_description
1 polymer ?
#
loop_
_entity_poly.entity_id
_entity_poly.type
_entity_poly.pdbx_seq_one_letter_code
_entity_poly.pdbx_strand_id
1 'polypeptide(L)'
;MNLQEILEQNDLVMSINNNFNVLSFYIPEIKCMVEFNQKQPQHQHDLWNHTLLSLFRAEENDYTDFDVRLALLLHDIGKPFAYIEGPIRHYYNVSGASTKMAYVILKRLGYEELLLIRYYI
;
A
#
# COMPACT_ATOMS: atom_id res chain seq x y z
N MET A 1 4.19 -2.01 18.84
CA MET A 1 3.62 -3.06 17.96
C MET A 1 4.55 -3.37 16.81
N ASN A 2 4.62 -4.62 16.37
CA ASN A 2 5.29 -4.97 15.14
C ASN A 2 4.34 -4.81 13.95
N LEU A 3 4.86 -5.00 12.75
CA LEU A 3 4.07 -4.85 11.52
C LEU A 3 2.82 -5.72 11.50
N GLN A 4 2.96 -6.99 11.87
CA GLN A 4 1.84 -7.92 11.86
C GLN A 4 0.76 -7.49 12.83
N GLU A 5 1.14 -7.10 14.04
CA GLU A 5 0.19 -6.63 15.04
C GLU A 5 -0.57 -5.38 14.57
N ILE A 6 0.12 -4.46 13.91
CA ILE A 6 -0.53 -3.24 13.38
C ILE A 6 -1.59 -3.60 12.36
N LEU A 7 -1.29 -4.53 11.45
CA LEU A 7 -2.20 -4.88 10.37
C LEU A 7 -3.31 -5.84 10.79
N GLU A 8 -3.17 -6.53 11.92
CA GLU A 8 -4.16 -7.48 12.39
C GLU A 8 -5.21 -6.86 13.32
N GLN A 9 -5.12 -5.57 13.61
CA GLN A 9 -6.09 -4.90 14.48
C GLN A 9 -7.47 -4.83 13.83
N ASN A 10 -8.52 -4.89 14.66
CA ASN A 10 -9.90 -4.79 14.18
C ASN A 10 -10.17 -3.43 13.53
N ASP A 11 -9.76 -2.33 14.18
CA ASP A 11 -9.83 -0.98 13.62
C ASP A 11 -8.57 -0.71 12.80
N LEU A 12 -8.50 -1.29 11.61
CA LEU A 12 -7.29 -1.33 10.79
C LEU A 12 -6.78 0.07 10.43
N VAL A 13 -7.64 0.93 9.90
CA VAL A 13 -7.23 2.27 9.47
C VAL A 13 -6.76 3.10 10.66
N MET A 14 -7.47 3.00 11.79
CA MET A 14 -7.05 3.67 13.01
C MET A 14 -5.69 3.16 13.48
N SER A 15 -5.48 1.84 13.45
CA SER A 15 -4.21 1.24 13.82
C SER A 15 -3.06 1.75 12.96
N ILE A 16 -3.28 1.84 11.64
CA ILE A 16 -2.28 2.33 10.70
C ILE A 16 -1.96 3.81 10.99
N ASN A 17 -2.98 4.64 11.18
CA ASN A 17 -2.77 6.06 11.47
C ASN A 17 -2.04 6.28 12.79
N ASN A 18 -2.42 5.54 13.83
CA ASN A 18 -1.80 5.67 15.14
C ASN A 18 -0.37 5.14 15.18
N ASN A 19 -0.02 4.23 14.28
CA ASN A 19 1.29 3.58 14.25
C ASN A 19 2.05 3.89 12.96
N PHE A 20 1.74 5.01 12.31
CA PHE A 20 2.36 5.36 11.03
C PHE A 20 3.89 5.42 11.11
N ASN A 21 4.43 5.95 12.21
CA ASN A 21 5.87 6.04 12.39
C ASN A 21 6.53 4.65 12.42
N VAL A 22 5.88 3.69 13.10
CA VAL A 22 6.38 2.32 13.15
C VAL A 22 6.23 1.66 11.77
N LEU A 23 5.07 1.83 11.16
CA LEU A 23 4.80 1.26 9.84
C LEU A 23 5.80 1.77 8.80
N SER A 24 6.07 3.07 8.79
CA SER A 24 7.03 3.67 7.85
C SER A 24 8.48 3.32 8.19
N PHE A 25 8.76 2.89 9.41
CA PHE A 25 10.07 2.34 9.74
C PHE A 25 10.29 1.00 9.03
N TYR A 26 9.28 0.13 9.04
CA TYR A 26 9.36 -1.16 8.35
C TYR A 26 9.25 -1.00 6.83
N ILE A 27 8.41 -0.10 6.37
CA ILE A 27 8.15 0.12 4.94
C ILE A 27 8.27 1.61 4.64
N PRO A 28 9.51 2.15 4.56
CA PRO A 28 9.69 3.58 4.32
C PRO A 28 9.11 4.05 2.98
N GLU A 29 8.94 3.16 2.04
CA GLU A 29 8.37 3.46 0.73
C GLU A 29 6.95 4.03 0.80
N ILE A 30 6.19 3.75 1.87
CA ILE A 30 4.84 4.29 2.01
C ILE A 30 4.83 5.82 2.11
N LYS A 31 5.94 6.43 2.56
CA LYS A 31 6.03 7.88 2.65
C LYS A 31 5.91 8.56 1.29
N CYS A 32 6.30 7.87 0.20
CA CYS A 32 6.18 8.41 -1.15
C CYS A 32 4.72 8.46 -1.62
N MET A 33 3.82 7.76 -0.95
CA MET A 33 2.40 7.75 -1.27
C MET A 33 1.64 8.89 -0.59
N VAL A 34 2.16 9.38 0.54
CA VAL A 34 1.51 10.44 1.32
C VAL A 34 1.58 11.74 0.53
N GLU A 35 0.42 12.35 0.34
CA GLU A 35 0.26 13.58 -0.44
C GLU A 35 0.65 13.44 -1.93
N PHE A 36 0.81 12.21 -2.43
CA PHE A 36 1.05 12.02 -3.85
C PHE A 36 -0.25 12.22 -4.61
N ASN A 37 -0.34 13.34 -5.32
CA ASN A 37 -1.50 13.68 -6.15
C ASN A 37 -1.48 12.81 -7.42
N GLN A 38 -2.53 12.00 -7.60
CA GLN A 38 -2.61 11.10 -8.74
C GLN A 38 -2.86 11.81 -10.06
N LYS A 39 -3.38 13.05 -10.02
CA LYS A 39 -3.64 13.91 -11.19
C LYS A 39 -4.43 13.20 -12.28
N GLN A 40 -5.47 12.48 -11.87
CA GLN A 40 -6.41 11.82 -12.77
C GLN A 40 -7.83 12.24 -12.40
N PRO A 41 -8.70 12.56 -13.37
CA PRO A 41 -10.03 13.10 -13.07
C PRO A 41 -10.89 12.20 -12.18
N GLN A 42 -10.74 10.90 -12.29
CA GLN A 42 -11.51 9.94 -11.50
C GLN A 42 -10.97 9.71 -10.08
N HIS A 43 -9.79 10.26 -9.74
CA HIS A 43 -9.16 10.08 -8.43
C HIS A 43 -9.19 11.40 -7.67
N GLN A 44 -10.06 11.48 -6.64
CA GLN A 44 -10.22 12.67 -5.80
C GLN A 44 -9.27 12.67 -4.60
N HIS A 45 -8.71 11.51 -4.24
CA HIS A 45 -7.83 11.36 -3.10
C HIS A 45 -6.37 11.26 -3.56
N ASP A 46 -5.43 11.66 -2.69
CA ASP A 46 -4.04 11.31 -2.92
C ASP A 46 -3.87 9.78 -2.81
N LEU A 47 -2.71 9.30 -3.20
CA LEU A 47 -2.48 7.86 -3.26
C LEU A 47 -2.58 7.19 -1.89
N TRP A 48 -2.08 7.85 -0.83
CA TRP A 48 -2.15 7.28 0.52
C TRP A 48 -3.59 7.16 0.98
N ASN A 49 -4.41 8.20 0.81
CA ASN A 49 -5.81 8.14 1.19
C ASN A 49 -6.59 7.13 0.36
N HIS A 50 -6.26 6.98 -0.92
CA HIS A 50 -6.83 5.93 -1.77
C HIS A 50 -6.49 4.54 -1.21
N THR A 51 -5.26 4.33 -0.78
CA THR A 51 -4.82 3.06 -0.19
C THR A 51 -5.54 2.80 1.15
N LEU A 52 -5.67 3.83 1.99
CA LEU A 52 -6.42 3.70 3.25
C LEU A 52 -7.88 3.35 3.00
N LEU A 53 -8.49 3.90 1.94
CA LEU A 53 -9.86 3.55 1.58
C LEU A 53 -9.99 2.08 1.20
N SER A 54 -9.03 1.54 0.47
CA SER A 54 -9.01 0.11 0.14
C SER A 54 -8.90 -0.75 1.39
N LEU A 55 -8.08 -0.35 2.34
CA LEU A 55 -7.93 -1.05 3.62
C LEU A 55 -9.19 -0.94 4.47
N PHE A 56 -9.86 0.21 4.45
CA PHE A 56 -11.13 0.39 5.14
C PHE A 56 -12.21 -0.54 4.58
N ARG A 57 -12.26 -0.70 3.27
CA ARG A 57 -13.20 -1.62 2.63
C ARG A 57 -12.91 -3.07 3.00
N ALA A 58 -11.64 -3.44 3.13
CA ALA A 58 -11.27 -4.76 3.61
C ALA A 58 -11.73 -4.97 5.05
N GLU A 59 -11.57 -3.96 5.90
CA GLU A 59 -12.06 -3.99 7.28
C GLU A 59 -13.57 -4.19 7.33
N GLU A 60 -14.32 -3.44 6.51
CA GLU A 60 -15.79 -3.54 6.45
C GLU A 60 -16.26 -4.89 5.97
N ASN A 61 -15.49 -5.57 5.12
CA ASN A 61 -15.85 -6.89 4.57
C ASN A 61 -15.23 -8.05 5.34
N ASP A 62 -14.73 -7.78 6.54
CA ASP A 62 -14.15 -8.78 7.45
C ASP A 62 -12.95 -9.53 6.86
N TYR A 63 -12.19 -8.89 5.97
CA TYR A 63 -10.90 -9.41 5.54
C TYR A 63 -9.86 -9.12 6.62
N THR A 64 -9.55 -10.14 7.42
CA THR A 64 -8.66 -9.99 8.58
C THR A 64 -7.27 -10.55 8.37
N ASP A 65 -7.05 -11.29 7.29
CA ASP A 65 -5.78 -11.95 7.03
C ASP A 65 -4.66 -10.94 6.82
N PHE A 66 -3.55 -11.15 7.50
CA PHE A 66 -2.38 -10.28 7.42
C PHE A 66 -1.86 -10.17 5.98
N ASP A 67 -1.75 -11.29 5.26
CA ASP A 67 -1.25 -11.30 3.89
C ASP A 67 -2.13 -10.50 2.93
N VAL A 68 -3.45 -10.60 3.07
CA VAL A 68 -4.39 -9.82 2.25
C VAL A 68 -4.25 -8.33 2.55
N ARG A 69 -4.20 -7.97 3.82
CA ARG A 69 -4.06 -6.57 4.23
C ARG A 69 -2.72 -5.98 3.79
N LEU A 70 -1.65 -6.77 3.89
CA LEU A 70 -0.34 -6.34 3.41
C LEU A 70 -0.35 -6.16 1.89
N ALA A 71 -1.02 -7.06 1.16
CA ALA A 71 -1.16 -6.93 -0.29
C ALA A 71 -1.86 -5.63 -0.66
N LEU A 72 -2.95 -5.29 0.04
CA LEU A 72 -3.69 -4.06 -0.22
C LEU A 72 -2.85 -2.83 0.10
N LEU A 73 -2.05 -2.87 1.16
CA LEU A 73 -1.16 -1.79 1.51
C LEU A 73 -0.12 -1.53 0.40
N LEU A 74 0.35 -2.58 -0.25
CA LEU A 74 1.42 -2.51 -1.25
C LEU A 74 0.92 -2.44 -2.69
N HIS A 75 -0.38 -2.57 -2.95
CA HIS A 75 -0.88 -2.78 -4.32
C HIS A 75 -0.55 -1.64 -5.30
N ASP A 76 -0.46 -0.41 -4.81
CA ASP A 76 -0.13 0.77 -5.64
C ASP A 76 1.18 1.44 -5.22
N ILE A 77 2.03 0.71 -4.46
CA ILE A 77 3.27 1.28 -3.91
C ILE A 77 4.22 1.78 -5.01
N GLY A 78 4.12 1.22 -6.20
CA GLY A 78 4.95 1.62 -7.34
C GLY A 78 4.43 2.81 -8.13
N LYS A 79 3.20 3.28 -7.85
CA LYS A 79 2.57 4.33 -8.65
C LYS A 79 3.37 5.64 -8.69
N PRO A 80 3.99 6.10 -7.59
CA PRO A 80 4.83 7.30 -7.65
C PRO A 80 6.07 7.19 -8.55
N PHE A 81 6.39 6.00 -9.04
CA PHE A 81 7.57 5.73 -9.84
C PHE A 81 7.22 5.26 -11.26
N ALA A 82 5.96 5.29 -11.64
CA ALA A 82 5.48 4.72 -12.90
C ALA A 82 4.50 5.66 -13.61
N TYR A 83 4.94 6.91 -13.84
CA TYR A 83 4.09 7.88 -14.53
C TYR A 83 4.92 8.84 -15.39
N ILE A 84 4.21 9.49 -16.33
CA ILE A 84 4.75 10.59 -17.14
C ILE A 84 4.08 11.85 -16.62
N GLU A 85 4.89 12.85 -16.23
CA GLU A 85 4.41 14.10 -15.64
C GLU A 85 3.70 14.97 -16.67
N GLY A 86 2.66 15.67 -16.22
CA GLY A 86 1.86 16.57 -17.03
C GLY A 86 0.67 17.09 -16.23
N PRO A 87 -0.24 17.89 -16.85
CA PRO A 87 -1.46 18.32 -16.18
C PRO A 87 -2.31 17.13 -15.72
N ILE A 88 -2.32 16.07 -16.53
CA ILE A 88 -2.89 14.77 -16.18
C ILE A 88 -1.72 13.79 -16.23
N ARG A 89 -1.53 13.02 -15.16
CA ARG A 89 -0.48 12.01 -15.12
C ARG A 89 -0.93 10.76 -15.87
N HIS A 90 -0.07 10.26 -16.74
CA HIS A 90 -0.30 9.02 -17.45
C HIS A 90 0.58 7.94 -16.83
N TYR A 91 -0.07 6.89 -16.32
CA TYR A 91 0.62 5.80 -15.63
C TYR A 91 0.86 4.65 -16.58
N TYR A 92 2.00 3.98 -16.40
CA TYR A 92 2.37 2.83 -17.20
C TYR A 92 2.88 1.73 -16.29
N ASN A 93 2.37 0.51 -16.49
CA ASN A 93 2.81 -0.69 -15.79
C ASN A 93 2.94 -0.51 -14.25
N VAL A 94 1.93 0.12 -13.62
CA VAL A 94 1.90 0.31 -12.17
C VAL A 94 1.95 -1.02 -11.44
N SER A 95 1.22 -2.02 -11.95
CA SER A 95 1.22 -3.36 -11.38
C SER A 95 2.62 -3.98 -11.39
N GLY A 96 3.37 -3.84 -12.49
CA GLY A 96 4.73 -4.35 -12.56
C GLY A 96 5.68 -3.64 -11.60
N ALA A 97 5.59 -2.31 -11.53
CA ALA A 97 6.41 -1.52 -10.61
C ALA A 97 6.10 -1.89 -9.15
N SER A 98 4.81 -1.99 -8.82
CA SER A 98 4.38 -2.33 -7.46
C SER A 98 4.80 -3.75 -7.09
N THR A 99 4.71 -4.69 -8.02
CA THR A 99 5.15 -6.08 -7.80
C THR A 99 6.64 -6.14 -7.49
N LYS A 100 7.46 -5.42 -8.25
CA LYS A 100 8.91 -5.37 -8.01
C LYS A 100 9.25 -4.77 -6.66
N MET A 101 8.58 -3.68 -6.29
CA MET A 101 8.79 -3.03 -5.01
C MET A 101 8.32 -3.93 -3.86
N ALA A 102 7.16 -4.57 -4.00
CA ALA A 102 6.66 -5.50 -3.01
C ALA A 102 7.62 -6.67 -2.80
N TYR A 103 8.20 -7.19 -3.87
CA TYR A 103 9.21 -8.26 -3.76
C TYR A 103 10.37 -7.83 -2.87
N VAL A 104 10.92 -6.65 -3.14
CA VAL A 104 12.05 -6.12 -2.35
C VAL A 104 11.65 -5.91 -0.89
N ILE A 105 10.47 -5.34 -0.66
CA ILE A 105 9.96 -5.07 0.69
C ILE A 105 9.76 -6.37 1.45
N LEU A 106 9.08 -7.34 0.86
CA LEU A 106 8.79 -8.62 1.52
C LEU A 106 10.08 -9.39 1.83
N LYS A 107 11.03 -9.37 0.91
CA LYS A 107 12.32 -10.02 1.13
C LYS A 107 13.08 -9.36 2.28
N ARG A 108 13.11 -8.03 2.31
CA ARG A 108 13.77 -7.27 3.38
C ARG A 108 13.15 -7.57 4.74
N LEU A 109 11.83 -7.74 4.79
CA LEU A 109 11.10 -7.99 6.03
C LEU A 109 11.08 -9.47 6.45
N GLY A 110 11.59 -10.37 5.61
CA GLY A 110 11.59 -11.80 5.92
C GLY A 110 10.28 -12.50 5.62
N TYR A 111 9.42 -11.92 4.78
CA TYR A 111 8.13 -12.50 4.39
C TYR A 111 8.19 -13.08 2.98
N GLU A 112 9.27 -13.80 2.66
CA GLU A 112 9.45 -14.36 1.32
C GLU A 112 8.33 -15.33 0.92
N GLU A 113 7.75 -16.02 1.90
CA GLU A 113 6.62 -16.92 1.67
C GLU A 113 5.38 -16.19 1.16
N LEU A 114 5.32 -14.86 1.34
CA LEU A 114 4.21 -14.05 0.88
C LEU A 114 4.43 -13.50 -0.53
N LEU A 115 5.43 -13.98 -1.26
CA LEU A 115 5.66 -13.53 -2.64
C LEU A 115 4.48 -13.83 -3.56
N LEU A 116 3.60 -14.76 -3.18
CA LEU A 116 2.33 -15.01 -3.90
C LEU A 116 1.39 -13.81 -3.84
N ILE A 117 1.63 -12.88 -2.94
CA ILE A 117 0.85 -11.64 -2.80
C ILE A 117 0.75 -10.86 -4.12
N ARG A 118 1.69 -11.05 -5.03
CA ARG A 118 1.67 -10.42 -6.36
C ARG A 118 0.40 -10.68 -7.14
N TYR A 119 -0.33 -11.73 -6.80
CA TYR A 119 -1.60 -12.03 -7.47
C TYR A 119 -2.73 -11.11 -7.01
N TYR A 120 -2.53 -10.37 -5.92
CA TYR A 120 -3.49 -9.39 -5.42
C TYR A 120 -3.16 -7.97 -5.91
N ILE A 121 -1.97 -7.78 -6.44
CA ILE A 121 -1.51 -6.49 -6.94
C ILE A 121 -1.88 -6.36 -8.42
#